data_6eb727db6acbc45f36c6f1b012367932
#
_entry.id   6eb727db6acbc45f36c6f1b012367932
#
_cell.length_a   1.000
_cell.length_b   1.000
_cell.length_c   1.000
_cell.angle_alpha   90.00
_cell.angle_beta   90.00
_cell.angle_gamma   90.00
#
_symmetry.space_group_name_H-M   'P 1'
#
loop_
_entity.id
_entity.type
_entity.pdbx_description
1 polymer ?
#
loop_
_entity_poly.entity_id
_entity_poly.type
_entity_poly.pdbx_seq_one_letter_code
_entity_poly.pdbx_strand_id
1 'polypeptide(L)'
;MKKYHILYIMLLMMTFIGLSSCSENTNTVEEYPNWKATNESEFNSVYAEAVKYIASGNDSWKVIKKWSYQDSIHNNPEDYIVAQVITKGNGTTSPIYTDSVRVHYEGRLLPSTSYPEGYVFDKSWSTDEYDASTNIPVKFAVGSVVDGFSTALQNMHIGDRWKVYIPYQLGYGSSGSTGIPAYSTLIFDITLVSYYHVNVKVPVFNAKSTDNTWIEK
;
A
#
# COMPACT_ATOMS: atom_id res chain seq x y z
N MET A 1 27.60 -71.83 6.09
CA MET A 1 26.85 -70.82 6.86
C MET A 1 27.67 -69.54 7.22
N LYS A 2 28.94 -69.66 7.55
CA LYS A 2 29.75 -68.44 7.93
C LYS A 2 29.98 -67.39 6.81
N LYS A 3 29.95 -67.78 5.53
CA LYS A 3 30.20 -66.86 4.40
C LYS A 3 29.01 -65.87 4.15
N TYR A 4 27.80 -66.28 4.43
CA TYR A 4 26.63 -65.42 4.20
C TYR A 4 26.43 -64.42 5.30
N HIS A 5 26.87 -64.63 6.53
CA HIS A 5 26.79 -63.64 7.63
C HIS A 5 27.73 -62.46 7.39
N ILE A 6 28.89 -62.68 6.79
CA ILE A 6 29.84 -61.60 6.46
C ILE A 6 29.26 -60.72 5.33
N LEU A 7 28.58 -61.31 4.34
CA LEU A 7 27.93 -60.58 3.25
C LEU A 7 26.74 -59.76 3.76
N TYR A 8 25.98 -60.28 4.72
CA TYR A 8 24.87 -59.53 5.35
C TYR A 8 25.37 -58.38 6.21
N ILE A 9 26.46 -58.53 6.92
CA ILE A 9 27.05 -57.46 7.75
C ILE A 9 27.69 -56.37 6.84
N MET A 10 28.30 -56.72 5.70
CA MET A 10 28.74 -55.74 4.72
C MET A 10 27.59 -55.02 4.04
N LEU A 11 26.49 -55.68 3.74
CA LEU A 11 25.29 -55.07 3.16
C LEU A 11 24.60 -54.12 4.18
N LEU A 12 24.61 -54.49 5.48
CA LEU A 12 24.03 -53.65 6.55
C LEU A 12 24.89 -52.45 6.86
N MET A 13 26.21 -52.50 6.66
CA MET A 13 27.13 -51.37 6.80
C MET A 13 27.04 -50.37 5.62
N MET A 14 26.63 -50.82 4.42
CA MET A 14 26.47 -49.93 3.26
C MET A 14 25.20 -49.12 3.30
N THR A 15 24.21 -49.45 4.16
CA THR A 15 22.96 -48.69 4.30
C THR A 15 23.05 -47.54 5.32
N PHE A 16 24.18 -47.38 6.03
CA PHE A 16 24.35 -46.30 7.02
C PHE A 16 25.18 -45.08 6.53
N ILE A 17 25.61 -45.08 5.26
CA ILE A 17 26.36 -43.93 4.70
C ILE A 17 25.48 -43.17 3.70
N GLY A 18 24.31 -42.73 4.13
CA GLY A 18 23.39 -42.06 3.19
C GLY A 18 22.44 -41.04 3.78
N LEU A 19 22.64 -40.63 5.03
CA LEU A 19 21.86 -39.55 5.62
C LEU A 19 22.80 -38.47 6.21
N SER A 20 23.77 -38.04 5.40
CA SER A 20 24.28 -36.71 5.57
C SER A 20 23.21 -35.77 5.04
N SER A 21 22.19 -35.52 5.85
CA SER A 21 21.33 -34.36 5.67
C SER A 21 22.24 -33.15 5.73
N CYS A 22 22.58 -32.61 4.55
CA CYS A 22 22.98 -31.21 4.47
C CYS A 22 21.85 -30.43 5.10
N SER A 23 21.99 -30.03 6.35
CA SER A 23 21.34 -28.83 6.81
C SER A 23 21.95 -27.72 5.98
N GLU A 24 21.34 -27.39 4.85
CA GLU A 24 21.50 -26.07 4.28
C GLU A 24 21.14 -25.10 5.43
N ASN A 25 22.17 -24.54 6.05
CA ASN A 25 22.04 -23.29 6.75
C ASN A 25 21.67 -22.25 5.68
N THR A 26 20.42 -22.28 5.22
CA THR A 26 19.82 -21.13 4.59
C THR A 26 19.74 -20.10 5.69
N ASN A 27 20.73 -19.21 5.77
CA ASN A 27 20.57 -17.92 6.42
C ASN A 27 19.52 -17.15 5.62
N THR A 28 18.28 -17.64 5.64
CA THR A 28 17.14 -16.90 5.12
C THR A 28 16.91 -15.77 6.12
N VAL A 29 17.34 -14.59 5.74
CA VAL A 29 17.03 -13.37 6.47
C VAL A 29 15.51 -13.28 6.54
N GLU A 30 14.96 -13.25 7.75
CA GLU A 30 13.52 -13.02 7.92
C GLU A 30 13.22 -11.59 7.45
N GLU A 31 12.46 -11.48 6.35
CA GLU A 31 12.20 -10.20 5.71
C GLU A 31 11.30 -9.29 6.56
N TYR A 32 10.34 -9.87 7.30
CA TYR A 32 9.32 -9.15 8.04
C TYR A 32 9.23 -9.59 9.52
N PRO A 33 10.31 -9.47 10.32
CA PRO A 33 10.29 -9.89 11.72
C PRO A 33 9.34 -9.01 12.53
N ASN A 34 8.53 -9.64 13.40
CA ASN A 34 7.55 -8.93 14.25
C ASN A 34 6.63 -7.96 13.49
N TRP A 35 6.32 -8.26 12.24
CA TRP A 35 5.73 -7.33 11.27
C TRP A 35 4.48 -6.62 11.76
N LYS A 36 3.55 -7.33 12.44
CA LYS A 36 2.35 -6.73 13.02
C LYS A 36 2.70 -5.63 14.01
N ALA A 37 3.52 -5.94 15.01
CA ALA A 37 3.88 -4.98 16.05
C ALA A 37 4.66 -3.78 15.47
N THR A 38 5.53 -4.01 14.50
CA THR A 38 6.25 -2.96 13.78
C THR A 38 5.26 -2.02 13.07
N ASN A 39 4.29 -2.57 12.33
CA ASN A 39 3.32 -1.76 11.57
C ASN A 39 2.39 -0.96 12.49
N GLU A 40 1.91 -1.56 13.58
CA GLU A 40 1.09 -0.86 14.57
C GLU A 40 1.86 0.28 15.25
N SER A 41 3.11 0.04 15.65
CA SER A 41 3.97 1.05 16.28
C SER A 41 4.29 2.21 15.34
N GLU A 42 4.70 1.91 14.11
CA GLU A 42 5.04 2.93 13.10
C GLU A 42 3.81 3.77 12.73
N PHE A 43 2.66 3.13 12.48
CA PHE A 43 1.45 3.88 12.18
C PHE A 43 1.04 4.80 13.33
N ASN A 44 1.07 4.31 14.57
CA ASN A 44 0.75 5.10 15.76
C ASN A 44 1.73 6.29 15.93
N SER A 45 3.00 6.10 15.59
CA SER A 45 4.01 7.16 15.62
C SER A 45 3.69 8.26 14.61
N VAL A 46 3.41 7.87 13.37
CA VAL A 46 3.04 8.80 12.29
C VAL A 46 1.74 9.54 12.63
N TYR A 47 0.74 8.84 13.18
CA TYR A 47 -0.51 9.44 13.65
C TYR A 47 -0.25 10.50 14.72
N ALA A 48 0.51 10.16 15.76
CA ALA A 48 0.82 11.08 16.85
C ALA A 48 1.63 12.30 16.37
N GLU A 49 2.54 12.11 15.42
CA GLU A 49 3.32 13.18 14.81
C GLU A 49 2.42 14.11 14.00
N ALA A 50 1.53 13.55 13.15
CA ALA A 50 0.57 14.33 12.38
C ALA A 50 -0.34 15.19 13.27
N VAL A 51 -0.84 14.63 14.36
CA VAL A 51 -1.66 15.37 15.35
C VAL A 51 -0.88 16.56 15.92
N LYS A 52 0.41 16.41 16.23
CA LYS A 52 1.27 17.51 16.72
C LYS A 52 1.46 18.60 15.66
N TYR A 53 1.70 18.22 14.41
CA TYR A 53 1.83 19.19 13.30
C TYR A 53 0.54 19.97 13.10
N ILE A 54 -0.61 19.30 13.08
CA ILE A 54 -1.92 19.96 12.96
C ILE A 54 -2.16 20.92 14.13
N ALA A 55 -1.86 20.50 15.35
CA ALA A 55 -1.99 21.34 16.55
C ALA A 55 -1.07 22.57 16.52
N SER A 56 0.06 22.52 15.81
CA SER A 56 0.98 23.64 15.60
C SER A 56 0.58 24.57 14.44
N GLY A 57 -0.56 24.31 13.78
CA GLY A 57 -1.04 25.10 12.65
C GLY A 57 -0.44 24.70 11.29
N ASN A 58 0.19 23.53 11.20
CA ASN A 58 0.70 23.01 9.93
C ASN A 58 -0.44 22.37 9.14
N ASP A 59 -0.85 22.99 8.05
CA ASP A 59 -1.97 22.58 7.18
C ASP A 59 -1.58 21.51 6.13
N SER A 60 -0.28 21.16 6.05
CA SER A 60 0.18 20.10 5.16
C SER A 60 -0.07 18.68 5.72
N TRP A 61 -0.47 18.56 6.97
CA TRP A 61 -0.83 17.27 7.57
C TRP A 61 -2.33 17.16 7.81
N LYS A 62 -2.85 15.96 7.60
CA LYS A 62 -4.27 15.63 7.80
C LYS A 62 -4.39 14.29 8.51
N VAL A 63 -5.33 14.21 9.46
CA VAL A 63 -5.79 12.97 10.09
C VAL A 63 -7.26 12.87 9.74
N ILE A 64 -7.62 11.89 8.92
CA ILE A 64 -8.93 11.81 8.29
C ILE A 64 -9.57 10.48 8.69
N LYS A 65 -10.72 10.56 9.36
CA LYS A 65 -11.51 9.38 9.74
C LYS A 65 -12.00 8.65 8.49
N LYS A 66 -12.06 7.32 8.53
CA LYS A 66 -12.64 6.52 7.44
C LYS A 66 -14.02 7.09 7.06
N TRP A 67 -14.22 7.29 5.79
CA TRP A 67 -15.38 7.97 5.19
C TRP A 67 -16.76 7.44 5.67
N SER A 68 -16.86 6.17 6.07
CA SER A 68 -18.11 5.53 6.51
C SER A 68 -18.26 5.40 8.04
N TYR A 69 -17.29 5.88 8.82
CA TYR A 69 -17.33 5.77 10.27
C TYR A 69 -18.06 6.95 10.91
N GLN A 70 -18.83 6.65 11.98
CA GLN A 70 -19.50 7.67 12.77
C GLN A 70 -18.51 8.34 13.74
N ASP A 71 -18.66 9.64 13.93
CA ASP A 71 -17.75 10.43 14.77
C ASP A 71 -17.80 10.05 16.25
N SER A 72 -18.93 9.50 16.72
CA SER A 72 -19.14 9.22 18.15
C SER A 72 -18.49 7.95 18.67
N ILE A 73 -18.17 6.97 17.78
CA ILE A 73 -17.80 5.61 18.19
C ILE A 73 -16.47 5.09 17.66
N HIS A 74 -15.87 5.77 16.71
CA HIS A 74 -14.62 5.39 16.07
C HIS A 74 -13.55 6.48 16.33
N ASN A 75 -12.72 6.31 17.34
CA ASN A 75 -11.75 7.33 17.76
C ASN A 75 -10.36 6.79 18.06
N ASN A 76 -10.09 5.54 17.67
CA ASN A 76 -8.76 4.96 17.77
C ASN A 76 -7.90 5.38 16.55
N PRO A 77 -6.57 5.44 16.67
CA PRO A 77 -5.70 5.80 15.54
C PRO A 77 -5.99 5.00 14.26
N GLU A 78 -6.26 3.71 14.38
CA GLU A 78 -6.55 2.80 13.27
C GLU A 78 -7.89 3.07 12.55
N ASP A 79 -8.72 3.95 13.09
CA ASP A 79 -9.97 4.39 12.43
C ASP A 79 -9.73 5.52 11.42
N TYR A 80 -8.50 6.02 11.35
CA TYR A 80 -8.09 7.15 10.52
C TYR A 80 -7.00 6.75 9.52
N ILE A 81 -6.93 7.51 8.44
CA ILE A 81 -5.73 7.61 7.63
C ILE A 81 -4.95 8.86 8.04
N VAL A 82 -3.65 8.84 7.81
CA VAL A 82 -2.80 10.03 7.93
C VAL A 82 -2.34 10.43 6.54
N ALA A 83 -2.46 11.70 6.19
CA ALA A 83 -2.00 12.21 4.91
C ALA A 83 -1.09 13.42 5.09
N GLN A 84 0.00 13.44 4.32
CA GLN A 84 0.86 14.59 4.13
C GLN A 84 0.63 15.16 2.73
N VAL A 85 0.18 16.40 2.64
CA VAL A 85 -0.03 17.11 1.38
C VAL A 85 1.33 17.51 0.82
N ILE A 86 1.74 16.88 -0.28
CA ILE A 86 3.00 17.17 -0.99
C ILE A 86 2.78 18.33 -1.97
N THR A 87 1.67 18.29 -2.70
CA THR A 87 1.25 19.37 -3.60
C THR A 87 -0.23 19.61 -3.39
N LYS A 88 -0.61 20.87 -3.26
CA LYS A 88 -2.01 21.29 -3.21
C LYS A 88 -2.47 21.61 -4.62
N GLY A 89 -3.51 20.93 -5.07
CA GLY A 89 -4.16 21.19 -6.33
C GLY A 89 -5.01 22.47 -6.30
N ASN A 90 -5.59 22.78 -7.43
CA ASN A 90 -6.48 23.93 -7.60
C ASN A 90 -7.96 23.54 -7.75
N GLY A 91 -8.27 22.25 -7.66
CA GLY A 91 -9.63 21.75 -7.60
C GLY A 91 -10.38 22.26 -6.38
N THR A 92 -11.71 22.42 -6.49
CA THR A 92 -12.56 22.97 -5.43
C THR A 92 -13.49 21.94 -4.83
N THR A 93 -13.62 20.79 -5.48
CA THR A 93 -14.50 19.68 -5.09
C THR A 93 -13.75 18.36 -5.07
N SER A 94 -14.29 17.39 -4.32
CA SER A 94 -13.70 16.06 -4.17
C SER A 94 -14.61 14.99 -4.76
N PRO A 95 -14.07 13.84 -5.18
CA PRO A 95 -14.86 12.69 -5.59
C PRO A 95 -15.75 12.18 -4.46
N ILE A 96 -16.89 11.61 -4.80
CA ILE A 96 -17.73 10.84 -3.87
C ILE A 96 -17.55 9.33 -4.10
N TYR A 97 -18.02 8.52 -3.15
CA TYR A 97 -17.85 7.06 -3.15
C TYR A 97 -18.26 6.36 -4.45
N THR A 98 -19.30 6.86 -5.12
CA THR A 98 -19.82 6.29 -6.38
C THR A 98 -19.09 6.73 -7.62
N ASP A 99 -18.17 7.67 -7.51
CA ASP A 99 -17.45 8.23 -8.64
C ASP A 99 -16.35 7.31 -9.16
N SER A 100 -15.86 7.64 -10.33
CA SER A 100 -14.60 7.09 -10.85
C SER A 100 -13.55 8.18 -10.92
N VAL A 101 -12.31 7.79 -10.63
CA VAL A 101 -11.14 8.68 -10.59
C VAL A 101 -10.09 8.22 -11.60
N ARG A 102 -9.23 9.14 -11.99
CA ARG A 102 -7.92 8.87 -12.58
C ARG A 102 -6.84 9.36 -11.63
N VAL A 103 -5.90 8.49 -11.34
CA VAL A 103 -4.81 8.75 -10.41
C VAL A 103 -3.48 8.26 -10.96
N HIS A 104 -2.41 8.92 -10.56
CA HIS A 104 -1.11 8.30 -10.49
C HIS A 104 -0.87 7.89 -9.04
N TYR A 105 -0.28 6.73 -8.84
CA TYR A 105 0.04 6.28 -7.48
C TYR A 105 1.22 5.32 -7.47
N GLU A 106 1.88 5.29 -6.33
CA GLU A 106 2.82 4.24 -5.94
C GLU A 106 2.49 3.79 -4.53
N GLY A 107 2.37 2.49 -4.32
CA GLY A 107 2.13 1.86 -3.02
C GLY A 107 3.36 1.13 -2.52
N ARG A 108 3.76 1.42 -1.26
CA ARG A 108 4.90 0.81 -0.58
C ARG A 108 4.49 0.21 0.76
N LEU A 109 5.22 -0.82 1.17
CA LEU A 109 5.23 -1.29 2.56
C LEU A 109 6.17 -0.41 3.40
N LEU A 110 6.13 -0.61 4.71
CA LEU A 110 7.17 -0.08 5.60
C LEU A 110 8.56 -0.64 5.21
N PRO A 111 9.65 0.05 5.55
CA PRO A 111 11.00 -0.47 5.41
C PRO A 111 11.14 -1.86 6.01
N SER A 112 11.92 -2.71 5.34
CA SER A 112 12.25 -4.06 5.77
C SER A 112 13.71 -4.37 5.49
N THR A 113 14.17 -5.56 5.84
CA THR A 113 15.58 -5.91 5.78
C THR A 113 16.16 -5.77 4.37
N SER A 114 15.46 -6.26 3.35
CA SER A 114 15.92 -6.17 1.95
C SER A 114 15.44 -4.91 1.21
N TYR A 115 14.49 -4.18 1.80
CA TYR A 115 13.86 -3.00 1.19
C TYR A 115 13.91 -1.80 2.15
N PRO A 116 15.05 -1.10 2.26
CA PRO A 116 15.21 0.04 3.21
C PRO A 116 14.24 1.20 2.96
N GLU A 117 13.78 1.36 1.71
CA GLU A 117 12.79 2.38 1.32
C GLU A 117 11.34 1.85 1.30
N GLY A 118 11.16 0.59 1.75
CA GLY A 118 9.90 -0.14 1.64
C GLY A 118 9.71 -0.80 0.27
N TYR A 119 9.20 -2.03 0.26
CA TYR A 119 8.89 -2.76 -0.97
C TYR A 119 7.75 -2.08 -1.73
N VAL A 120 7.99 -1.73 -2.99
CA VAL A 120 6.95 -1.23 -3.91
C VAL A 120 6.11 -2.41 -4.36
N PHE A 121 4.88 -2.51 -3.87
CA PHE A 121 3.98 -3.61 -4.22
C PHE A 121 3.11 -3.31 -5.45
N ASP A 122 2.88 -2.01 -5.75
CA ASP A 122 2.09 -1.60 -6.91
C ASP A 122 2.37 -0.15 -7.29
N LYS A 123 2.28 0.17 -8.58
CA LYS A 123 2.39 1.55 -9.08
C LYS A 123 1.70 1.71 -10.43
N SER A 124 1.27 2.92 -10.76
CA SER A 124 0.53 3.24 -11.99
C SER A 124 1.42 3.44 -13.23
N TRP A 125 2.74 3.39 -13.09
CA TRP A 125 3.69 3.54 -14.20
C TRP A 125 4.67 2.38 -14.28
N SER A 126 5.17 2.11 -15.49
CA SER A 126 6.13 1.03 -15.77
C SER A 126 7.58 1.51 -15.89
N THR A 127 7.81 2.81 -15.87
CA THR A 127 9.14 3.43 -15.94
C THR A 127 9.81 3.44 -14.56
N ASP A 128 11.12 3.68 -14.51
CA ASP A 128 11.85 3.78 -13.24
C ASP A 128 11.41 5.01 -12.45
N GLU A 129 11.17 6.13 -13.14
CA GLU A 129 10.73 7.37 -12.53
C GLU A 129 9.32 7.76 -13.01
N TYR A 130 8.59 8.44 -12.12
CA TYR A 130 7.31 9.04 -12.44
C TYR A 130 7.47 10.30 -13.26
N ASP A 131 6.79 10.38 -14.41
CA ASP A 131 6.67 11.57 -15.24
C ASP A 131 5.21 11.79 -15.64
N ALA A 132 4.61 12.83 -15.08
CA ALA A 132 3.21 13.18 -15.34
C ALA A 132 2.91 13.49 -16.81
N SER A 133 3.92 13.85 -17.60
CA SER A 133 3.77 14.18 -19.02
C SER A 133 3.70 12.96 -19.94
N THR A 134 4.25 11.82 -19.49
CA THR A 134 4.39 10.61 -20.31
C THR A 134 3.62 9.41 -19.76
N ASN A 135 3.39 9.36 -18.45
CA ASN A 135 2.66 8.26 -17.83
C ASN A 135 1.14 8.45 -17.97
N ILE A 136 0.43 7.36 -18.19
CA ILE A 136 -1.02 7.37 -18.30
C ILE A 136 -1.61 7.07 -16.92
N PRO A 137 -2.50 7.92 -16.37
CA PRO A 137 -3.13 7.66 -15.08
C PRO A 137 -4.07 6.46 -15.14
N VAL A 138 -4.07 5.67 -14.08
CA VAL A 138 -4.95 4.51 -13.93
C VAL A 138 -6.34 4.97 -13.47
N LYS A 139 -7.36 4.27 -13.97
CA LYS A 139 -8.75 4.51 -13.61
C LYS A 139 -9.23 3.53 -12.54
N PHE A 140 -9.86 4.06 -11.49
CA PHE A 140 -10.56 3.28 -10.46
C PHE A 140 -11.98 3.81 -10.22
N ALA A 141 -12.89 2.94 -9.79
CA ALA A 141 -14.07 3.39 -9.05
C ALA A 141 -13.63 3.66 -7.59
N VAL A 142 -14.06 4.78 -7.00
CA VAL A 142 -13.68 5.17 -5.63
C VAL A 142 -14.04 4.08 -4.62
N GLY A 143 -15.20 3.43 -4.79
CA GLY A 143 -15.63 2.34 -3.92
C GLY A 143 -15.02 0.96 -4.22
N SER A 144 -14.06 0.82 -5.17
CA SER A 144 -13.44 -0.46 -5.51
C SER A 144 -12.03 -0.66 -4.95
N VAL A 145 -11.50 0.33 -4.28
CA VAL A 145 -10.18 0.30 -3.63
C VAL A 145 -10.32 0.09 -2.13
N VAL A 146 -9.21 -0.18 -1.43
CA VAL A 146 -9.23 -0.35 0.03
C VAL A 146 -9.77 0.91 0.72
N ASP A 147 -10.41 0.73 1.87
CA ASP A 147 -11.14 1.79 2.58
C ASP A 147 -10.31 3.05 2.84
N GLY A 148 -9.04 2.88 3.21
CA GLY A 148 -8.15 4.02 3.45
C GLY A 148 -7.83 4.80 2.17
N PHE A 149 -7.63 4.12 1.04
CA PHE A 149 -7.42 4.77 -0.26
C PHE A 149 -8.68 5.52 -0.73
N SER A 150 -9.84 4.86 -0.59
CA SER A 150 -11.15 5.49 -0.85
C SER A 150 -11.38 6.73 0.02
N THR A 151 -11.00 6.66 1.30
CA THR A 151 -11.08 7.81 2.22
C THR A 151 -10.20 8.97 1.76
N ALA A 152 -8.96 8.69 1.32
CA ALA A 152 -8.08 9.71 0.79
C ALA A 152 -8.69 10.39 -0.44
N LEU A 153 -9.13 9.61 -1.44
CA LEU A 153 -9.72 10.12 -2.67
C LEU A 153 -10.91 11.05 -2.42
N GLN A 154 -11.78 10.72 -1.48
CA GLN A 154 -12.97 11.52 -1.14
C GLN A 154 -12.64 12.83 -0.42
N ASN A 155 -11.37 13.05 -0.07
CA ASN A 155 -10.87 14.28 0.57
C ASN A 155 -9.83 15.03 -0.28
N MET A 156 -9.41 14.47 -1.40
CA MET A 156 -8.46 15.09 -2.33
C MET A 156 -9.22 15.95 -3.35
N HIS A 157 -8.54 17.00 -3.82
CA HIS A 157 -8.97 17.82 -4.96
C HIS A 157 -8.12 17.50 -6.19
N ILE A 158 -8.64 17.82 -7.38
CA ILE A 158 -7.88 17.65 -8.62
C ILE A 158 -6.58 18.44 -8.54
N GLY A 159 -5.47 17.76 -8.88
CA GLY A 159 -4.11 18.28 -8.79
C GLY A 159 -3.42 18.06 -7.45
N ASP A 160 -4.12 17.60 -6.43
CA ASP A 160 -3.49 17.22 -5.17
C ASP A 160 -2.54 16.03 -5.37
N ARG A 161 -1.38 16.10 -4.71
CA ARG A 161 -0.49 14.96 -4.48
C ARG A 161 -0.28 14.79 -2.98
N TRP A 162 -0.64 13.62 -2.48
CA TRP A 162 -0.56 13.29 -1.07
C TRP A 162 0.26 12.03 -0.83
N LYS A 163 1.05 12.03 0.25
CA LYS A 163 1.59 10.82 0.84
C LYS A 163 0.62 10.35 1.92
N VAL A 164 0.05 9.16 1.75
CA VAL A 164 -1.04 8.65 2.59
C VAL A 164 -0.59 7.38 3.31
N TYR A 165 -0.71 7.38 4.63
CA TYR A 165 -0.45 6.23 5.49
C TYR A 165 -1.78 5.60 5.87
N ILE A 166 -1.96 4.34 5.53
CA ILE A 166 -3.20 3.58 5.74
C ILE A 166 -2.90 2.42 6.68
N PRO A 167 -3.50 2.38 7.89
CA PRO A 167 -3.32 1.27 8.79
C PRO A 167 -3.94 0.01 8.19
N TYR A 168 -3.45 -1.18 8.57
CA TYR A 168 -3.88 -2.42 7.94
C TYR A 168 -5.40 -2.66 8.06
N GLN A 169 -6.06 -2.14 9.10
CA GLN A 169 -7.52 -2.23 9.29
C GLN A 169 -8.30 -1.54 8.18
N LEU A 170 -7.74 -0.49 7.58
CA LEU A 170 -8.30 0.23 6.44
C LEU A 170 -7.64 -0.16 5.10
N GLY A 171 -6.73 -1.13 5.14
CA GLY A 171 -6.01 -1.73 4.02
C GLY A 171 -6.46 -3.18 3.76
N TYR A 172 -5.49 -4.12 3.75
CA TYR A 172 -5.75 -5.54 3.47
C TYR A 172 -5.91 -6.40 4.73
N GLY A 173 -6.01 -5.80 5.90
CA GLY A 173 -6.36 -6.47 7.16
C GLY A 173 -5.32 -7.49 7.64
N SER A 174 -5.83 -8.47 8.37
CA SER A 174 -5.06 -9.59 8.92
C SER A 174 -4.80 -10.72 7.91
N SER A 175 -5.29 -10.59 6.69
CA SER A 175 -5.10 -11.60 5.63
C SER A 175 -4.01 -11.20 4.64
N GLY A 176 -3.74 -9.90 4.47
CA GLY A 176 -2.84 -9.39 3.44
C GLY A 176 -3.40 -9.56 2.02
N SER A 177 -2.52 -9.48 1.02
CA SER A 177 -2.81 -9.69 -0.39
C SER A 177 -1.56 -10.20 -1.12
N THR A 178 -1.64 -10.48 -2.42
CA THR A 178 -0.45 -10.87 -3.21
C THR A 178 0.64 -9.81 -3.09
N GLY A 179 1.82 -10.19 -2.61
CA GLY A 179 2.95 -9.28 -2.38
C GLY A 179 2.81 -8.34 -1.17
N ILE A 180 1.71 -8.43 -0.41
CA ILE A 180 1.46 -7.60 0.78
C ILE A 180 1.22 -8.52 1.98
N PRO A 181 2.16 -8.63 2.93
CA PRO A 181 1.98 -9.42 4.14
C PRO A 181 0.75 -8.98 4.94
N ALA A 182 0.20 -9.90 5.72
CA ALA A 182 -0.83 -9.59 6.71
C ALA A 182 -0.37 -8.47 7.66
N TYR A 183 -1.29 -7.65 8.12
CA TYR A 183 -1.03 -6.55 9.05
C TYR A 183 -0.12 -5.44 8.52
N SER A 184 -0.01 -5.27 7.20
CA SER A 184 0.82 -4.22 6.60
C SER A 184 0.12 -2.86 6.63
N THR A 185 0.77 -1.87 7.20
CA THR A 185 0.50 -0.46 6.92
C THR A 185 0.91 -0.17 5.49
N LEU A 186 0.04 0.48 4.73
CA LEU A 186 0.30 0.84 3.35
C LEU A 186 0.69 2.32 3.26
N ILE A 187 1.74 2.62 2.51
CA ILE A 187 2.17 3.99 2.25
C ILE A 187 1.95 4.25 0.76
N PHE A 188 1.04 5.16 0.45
CA PHE A 188 0.77 5.54 -0.92
C PHE A 188 1.22 6.98 -1.19
N ASP A 189 1.85 7.20 -2.35
CA ASP A 189 1.95 8.50 -2.99
C ASP A 189 0.84 8.56 -4.05
N ILE A 190 -0.10 9.47 -3.90
CA ILE A 190 -1.29 9.54 -4.77
C ILE A 190 -1.38 10.93 -5.38
N THR A 191 -1.51 11.01 -6.71
CA THR A 191 -1.88 12.24 -7.42
C THR A 191 -3.27 12.07 -8.02
N LEU A 192 -4.24 12.89 -7.61
CA LEU A 192 -5.58 12.91 -8.21
C LEU A 192 -5.56 13.77 -9.48
N VAL A 193 -5.69 13.09 -10.63
CA VAL A 193 -5.65 13.75 -11.94
C VAL A 193 -7.02 14.28 -12.34
N SER A 194 -8.06 13.47 -12.16
CA SER A 194 -9.44 13.82 -12.54
C SER A 194 -10.42 12.85 -11.92
N TYR A 195 -11.70 13.24 -11.88
CA TYR A 195 -12.78 12.34 -11.52
C TYR A 195 -14.04 12.66 -12.34
N TYR A 196 -15.03 11.76 -12.29
CA TYR A 196 -16.33 11.96 -12.92
C TYR A 196 -17.40 11.18 -12.17
N HIS A 197 -18.61 11.76 -12.17
CA HIS A 197 -19.78 11.18 -11.52
C HIS A 197 -20.37 10.00 -12.29
N VAL A 198 -21.15 9.17 -11.61
CA VAL A 198 -21.90 8.06 -12.23
C VAL A 198 -22.79 8.59 -13.36
N ASN A 199 -22.90 7.80 -14.44
CA ASN A 199 -23.66 8.10 -15.67
C ASN A 199 -23.06 9.20 -16.58
N VAL A 200 -21.89 9.72 -16.28
CA VAL A 200 -21.16 10.58 -17.21
C VAL A 200 -20.30 9.70 -18.15
N LYS A 201 -20.44 9.88 -19.46
CA LYS A 201 -19.59 9.17 -20.42
C LYS A 201 -18.14 9.61 -20.25
N VAL A 202 -17.29 8.66 -19.93
CA VAL A 202 -15.86 8.92 -19.73
C VAL A 202 -15.20 9.10 -21.08
N PRO A 203 -14.61 10.26 -21.39
CA PRO A 203 -13.80 10.42 -22.57
C PRO A 203 -12.57 9.50 -22.53
N VAL A 204 -12.11 9.08 -23.71
CA VAL A 204 -10.83 8.36 -23.80
C VAL A 204 -9.71 9.32 -23.40
N PHE A 205 -8.81 8.87 -22.50
CA PHE A 205 -7.65 9.68 -22.16
C PHE A 205 -6.74 9.83 -23.39
N ASN A 206 -6.49 11.05 -23.79
CA ASN A 206 -5.56 11.36 -24.84
C ASN A 206 -4.47 12.30 -24.31
N ALA A 207 -3.29 11.76 -24.09
CA ALA A 207 -2.14 12.51 -23.54
C ALA A 207 -1.71 13.71 -24.38
N LYS A 208 -2.12 13.75 -25.68
CA LYS A 208 -1.81 14.87 -26.59
C LYS A 208 -2.95 15.88 -26.73
N SER A 209 -4.08 15.65 -26.07
CA SER A 209 -5.23 16.57 -26.14
C SER A 209 -5.14 17.60 -25.02
N THR A 210 -5.17 18.86 -25.40
CA THR A 210 -5.36 19.98 -24.45
C THR A 210 -6.81 20.07 -23.96
N ASP A 211 -7.75 19.37 -24.62
CA ASP A 211 -9.15 19.19 -24.20
C ASP A 211 -9.31 18.07 -23.16
N ASN A 212 -8.36 17.87 -22.29
CA ASN A 212 -8.52 17.06 -21.10
C ASN A 212 -9.49 17.75 -20.12
N THR A 213 -10.62 18.21 -20.61
CA THR A 213 -11.76 18.66 -19.82
C THR A 213 -12.39 17.48 -19.08
N TRP A 214 -11.62 16.92 -18.20
CA TRP A 214 -12.09 16.10 -17.11
C TRP A 214 -12.53 17.07 -16.03
N ILE A 215 -13.67 17.13 -15.95
CA ILE A 215 -14.61 18.04 -15.41
C ILE A 215 -14.57 17.99 -13.91
N GLU A 216 -14.20 19.10 -13.35
CA GLU A 216 -15.05 19.74 -12.36
C GLU A 216 -16.25 20.35 -13.10
N LYS A 217 -17.42 19.75 -13.00
CA LYS A 217 -18.70 20.37 -13.20
C LYS A 217 -19.65 19.84 -12.18
#